data_8c565b9135fce22b278974bc7f2e18a7
#
_entry.id   8c565b9135fce22b278974bc7f2e18a7
#
_cell.length_a   1.000
_cell.length_b   1.000
_cell.length_c   1.000
_cell.angle_alpha   90.00
_cell.angle_beta   90.00
_cell.angle_gamma   90.00
#
_symmetry.space_group_name_H-M   'P 1'
#
loop_
_entity.id
_entity.type
_entity.pdbx_description
1 polymer ?
#
loop_
_entity_poly.entity_id
_entity_poly.type
_entity_poly.pdbx_seq_one_letter_code
_entity_poly.pdbx_strand_id
1 'polypeptide(L)'
;MKNTLRFSVCAALLGLLVAGHSQAQTGPNQAAPASPAAPAAINPDSVFVNPEVRPQFVGGDKAFAAYVGKSIRYPQMALNRRVSGKVYVSFTLSAQGKVQDAHVMSGPGNGLNEEALRLIWTMPPWEPGRANGQPVRVACTLPIAFNSGR
;
A
#
# COMPACT_ATOMS: atom_id res chain seq x y z
N MET A 1 59.30 -5.54 18.73
CA MET A 1 60.30 -4.50 19.15
C MET A 1 59.50 -3.39 19.75
N LYS A 2 59.39 -3.43 21.06
CA LYS A 2 60.00 -2.50 22.05
C LYS A 2 59.37 -1.11 21.98
N ASN A 3 58.56 -0.84 22.97
CA ASN A 3 58.78 -0.01 24.17
C ASN A 3 58.29 1.44 23.93
N THR A 4 57.68 2.16 24.81
CA THR A 4 57.73 2.25 26.27
C THR A 4 56.68 3.18 26.80
N LEU A 5 56.08 2.74 27.81
CA LEU A 5 55.45 3.37 28.95
C LEU A 5 56.15 4.65 29.43
N ARG A 6 55.41 5.75 29.68
CA ARG A 6 55.84 6.72 30.70
C ARG A 6 54.64 7.32 31.43
N PHE A 7 54.53 6.87 32.68
CA PHE A 7 53.79 7.53 33.77
C PHE A 7 54.39 8.88 34.06
N SER A 8 53.58 9.86 34.38
CA SER A 8 53.97 10.93 35.31
C SER A 8 52.76 11.34 36.11
N VAL A 9 52.85 11.02 37.38
CA VAL A 9 52.01 11.41 38.49
C VAL A 9 52.56 12.76 38.99
N CYS A 10 51.70 13.72 39.24
CA CYS A 10 51.96 14.69 40.30
C CYS A 10 50.65 15.29 40.81
N ALA A 11 50.52 15.19 42.03
CA ALA A 11 49.59 15.31 43.05
C ALA A 11 49.30 16.79 43.47
N ALA A 12 48.11 16.90 44.08
CA ALA A 12 47.76 17.68 45.27
C ALA A 12 47.62 19.23 45.16
N LEU A 13 46.53 19.83 45.54
CA LEU A 13 46.13 20.27 46.88
C LEU A 13 44.92 21.23 46.78
N LEU A 14 43.89 20.92 47.54
CA LEU A 14 43.18 21.72 48.53
C LEU A 14 42.71 23.16 48.19
N GLY A 15 41.42 23.42 48.39
CA GLY A 15 40.87 24.73 48.62
C GLY A 15 39.40 24.87 48.33
N LEU A 16 38.57 24.52 49.28
CA LEU A 16 37.60 25.29 50.03
C LEU A 16 36.47 26.03 49.29
N LEU A 17 35.25 25.54 49.54
CA LEU A 17 34.02 26.27 49.82
C LEU A 17 33.79 27.64 49.13
N VAL A 18 32.69 27.77 48.36
CA VAL A 18 31.69 28.83 48.57
C VAL A 18 30.37 28.44 47.86
N ALA A 19 29.34 28.76 48.59
CA ALA A 19 27.92 28.56 48.36
C ALA A 19 27.35 29.11 47.04
N GLY A 20 26.33 28.42 46.56
CA GLY A 20 25.10 28.98 46.08
C GLY A 20 25.16 29.94 44.89
N HIS A 21 24.65 29.49 43.76
CA HIS A 21 23.73 30.32 42.97
C HIS A 21 22.97 29.36 42.03
N SER A 22 21.72 29.16 42.35
CA SER A 22 20.71 28.73 41.39
C SER A 22 20.67 29.76 40.25
N GLN A 23 21.17 29.37 39.12
CA GLN A 23 20.84 30.07 37.88
C GLN A 23 20.03 29.11 37.00
N ALA A 24 18.74 29.35 36.99
CA ALA A 24 17.86 28.89 35.95
C ALA A 24 18.34 29.49 34.63
N GLN A 25 19.08 28.75 33.86
CA GLN A 25 19.34 29.12 32.47
C GLN A 25 18.15 28.67 31.66
N THR A 26 17.23 29.60 31.49
CA THR A 26 16.28 29.59 30.39
C THR A 26 17.09 29.74 29.09
N GLY A 27 17.51 28.61 28.52
CA GLY A 27 18.10 28.59 27.19
C GLY A 27 17.00 28.94 26.18
N PRO A 28 17.26 29.85 25.23
CA PRO A 28 16.31 30.10 24.15
C PRO A 28 16.13 28.81 23.38
N ASN A 29 14.88 28.42 23.31
CA ASN A 29 14.41 27.38 22.39
C ASN A 29 14.76 27.83 20.96
N GLN A 30 15.93 27.43 20.47
CA GLN A 30 16.21 27.48 19.05
C GLN A 30 15.36 26.40 18.40
N ALA A 31 14.18 26.83 17.97
CA ALA A 31 13.47 26.08 16.93
C ALA A 31 14.44 25.94 15.75
N ALA A 32 15.02 24.77 15.59
CA ALA A 32 15.70 24.41 14.37
C ALA A 32 14.75 24.69 13.22
N PRO A 33 15.19 25.37 12.13
CA PRO A 33 14.34 25.54 10.98
C PRO A 33 13.92 24.14 10.53
N ALA A 34 12.60 23.89 10.51
CA ALA A 34 12.04 22.69 9.96
C ALA A 34 12.57 22.58 8.52
N SER A 35 13.52 21.69 8.34
CA SER A 35 13.96 21.28 7.00
C SER A 35 12.68 20.91 6.26
N PRO A 36 12.44 21.39 5.03
CA PRO A 36 11.26 20.97 4.28
C PRO A 36 11.30 19.44 4.26
N ALA A 37 10.27 18.84 4.87
CA ALA A 37 10.15 17.40 4.95
C ALA A 37 10.29 16.85 3.52
N ALA A 38 11.37 16.14 3.26
CA ALA A 38 11.50 15.38 2.04
C ALA A 38 10.22 14.53 1.91
N PRO A 39 9.62 14.43 0.72
CA PRO A 39 8.39 13.65 0.55
C PRO A 39 8.63 12.30 1.19
N ALA A 40 7.80 11.96 2.19
CA ALA A 40 7.97 10.76 2.98
C ALA A 40 8.11 9.58 2.02
N ALA A 41 9.23 8.87 2.11
CA ALA A 41 9.51 7.74 1.25
C ALA A 41 8.34 6.76 1.38
N ILE A 42 7.61 6.55 0.29
CA ILE A 42 6.49 5.62 0.26
C ILE A 42 7.10 4.23 0.47
N ASN A 43 6.70 3.54 1.55
CA ASN A 43 7.11 2.17 1.75
C ASN A 43 6.53 1.33 0.59
N PRO A 44 7.36 0.65 -0.22
CA PRO A 44 6.90 -0.09 -1.40
C PRO A 44 5.93 -1.23 -1.05
N ASP A 45 5.92 -1.69 0.20
CA ASP A 45 5.01 -2.74 0.66
C ASP A 45 3.66 -2.19 1.18
N SER A 46 3.52 -0.88 1.31
CA SER A 46 2.27 -0.27 1.73
C SER A 46 1.19 -0.44 0.67
N VAL A 47 0.02 -0.93 1.10
CA VAL A 47 -1.17 -1.03 0.26
C VAL A 47 -2.07 0.16 0.54
N PHE A 48 -2.34 0.95 -0.49
CA PHE A 48 -3.20 2.12 -0.41
C PHE A 48 -4.66 1.73 -0.70
N VAL A 49 -5.57 2.20 0.11
CA VAL A 49 -7.02 2.03 -0.12
C VAL A 49 -7.59 3.19 -0.93
N ASN A 50 -7.03 4.38 -0.76
CA ASN A 50 -7.49 5.58 -1.44
C ASN A 50 -6.30 6.45 -1.90
N PRO A 51 -5.60 6.06 -2.98
CA PRO A 51 -4.49 6.83 -3.53
C PRO A 51 -4.99 8.15 -4.14
N GLU A 52 -4.08 9.11 -4.36
CA GLU A 52 -4.38 10.38 -5.05
C GLU A 52 -4.91 10.14 -6.47
N VAL A 53 -4.28 9.22 -7.18
CA VAL A 53 -4.74 8.77 -8.49
C VAL A 53 -5.15 7.31 -8.39
N ARG A 54 -6.42 7.04 -8.66
CA ARG A 54 -6.95 5.67 -8.63
C ARG A 54 -6.43 4.85 -9.81
N PRO A 55 -6.17 3.56 -9.61
CA PRO A 55 -5.84 2.68 -10.73
C PRO A 55 -7.02 2.60 -11.71
N GLN A 56 -6.70 2.49 -12.99
CA GLN A 56 -7.68 2.43 -14.05
C GLN A 56 -7.39 1.27 -15.00
N PHE A 57 -8.44 0.61 -15.50
CA PHE A 57 -8.28 -0.38 -16.56
C PHE A 57 -7.77 0.30 -17.84
N VAL A 58 -6.85 -0.32 -18.54
CA VAL A 58 -6.32 0.24 -19.80
C VAL A 58 -7.47 0.42 -20.81
N GLY A 59 -7.71 1.68 -21.20
CA GLY A 59 -8.86 2.05 -22.02
C GLY A 59 -10.12 2.41 -21.25
N GLY A 60 -10.04 2.46 -19.89
CA GLY A 60 -11.11 2.93 -19.00
C GLY A 60 -12.26 1.95 -18.83
N ASP A 61 -13.34 2.44 -18.22
CA ASP A 61 -14.52 1.62 -17.85
C ASP A 61 -15.19 0.94 -19.04
N LYS A 62 -15.21 1.59 -20.19
CA LYS A 62 -15.79 1.01 -21.43
C LYS A 62 -14.99 -0.21 -21.90
N ALA A 63 -13.67 -0.11 -21.87
CA ALA A 63 -12.80 -1.22 -22.25
C ALA A 63 -12.89 -2.37 -21.21
N PHE A 64 -13.01 -2.04 -19.94
CA PHE A 64 -13.26 -3.01 -18.88
C PHE A 64 -14.57 -3.77 -19.10
N ALA A 65 -15.68 -3.06 -19.35
CA ALA A 65 -16.96 -3.67 -19.61
C ALA A 65 -16.95 -4.59 -20.86
N ALA A 66 -16.26 -4.14 -21.93
CA ALA A 66 -16.07 -4.94 -23.13
C ALA A 66 -15.22 -6.18 -22.89
N TYR A 67 -14.15 -6.06 -22.07
CA TYR A 67 -13.32 -7.19 -21.68
C TYR A 67 -14.12 -8.22 -20.91
N VAL A 68 -14.85 -7.80 -19.87
CA VAL A 68 -15.71 -8.70 -19.08
C VAL A 68 -16.74 -9.37 -20.00
N GLY A 69 -17.46 -8.62 -20.83
CA GLY A 69 -18.47 -9.16 -21.74
C GLY A 69 -17.95 -10.19 -22.74
N LYS A 70 -16.69 -10.04 -23.20
CA LYS A 70 -16.06 -11.00 -24.13
C LYS A 70 -15.45 -12.20 -23.42
N SER A 71 -14.98 -12.04 -22.19
CA SER A 71 -14.17 -13.03 -21.47
C SER A 71 -14.98 -13.86 -20.50
N ILE A 72 -16.18 -13.40 -20.14
CA ILE A 72 -17.07 -14.06 -19.18
C ILE A 72 -17.57 -15.40 -19.74
N ARG A 73 -17.43 -16.44 -18.93
CA ARG A 73 -17.97 -17.76 -19.21
C ARG A 73 -19.02 -18.07 -18.16
N TYR A 74 -20.24 -18.30 -18.60
CA TYR A 74 -21.31 -18.63 -17.67
C TYR A 74 -21.23 -20.10 -17.29
N PRO A 75 -21.09 -20.44 -15.99
CA PRO A 75 -21.01 -21.84 -15.56
C PRO A 75 -22.33 -22.60 -15.82
N GLN A 76 -22.24 -23.83 -16.28
CA GLN A 76 -23.42 -24.65 -16.56
C GLN A 76 -24.31 -24.85 -15.34
N MET A 77 -23.72 -24.99 -14.17
CA MET A 77 -24.46 -25.14 -12.92
C MET A 77 -25.32 -23.90 -12.62
N ALA A 78 -24.78 -22.70 -12.87
CA ALA A 78 -25.52 -21.45 -12.69
C ALA A 78 -26.61 -21.29 -13.77
N LEU A 79 -26.34 -21.70 -15.02
CA LEU A 79 -27.36 -21.73 -16.10
C LEU A 79 -28.52 -22.64 -15.76
N ASN A 80 -28.25 -23.89 -15.36
CA ASN A 80 -29.25 -24.87 -15.03
C ASN A 80 -30.16 -24.45 -13.88
N ARG A 81 -29.58 -23.68 -12.92
CA ARG A 81 -30.29 -23.15 -11.76
C ARG A 81 -30.82 -21.75 -11.97
N ARG A 82 -30.57 -21.12 -13.10
CA ARG A 82 -30.92 -19.72 -13.42
C ARG A 82 -30.44 -18.74 -12.39
N VAL A 83 -29.25 -18.98 -11.84
CA VAL A 83 -28.63 -18.11 -10.82
C VAL A 83 -27.96 -16.94 -11.52
N SER A 84 -28.39 -15.73 -11.18
CA SER A 84 -27.77 -14.47 -11.61
C SER A 84 -27.39 -13.67 -10.37
N GLY A 85 -26.51 -12.69 -10.53
CA GLY A 85 -26.12 -11.80 -9.42
C GLY A 85 -24.78 -11.14 -9.64
N LYS A 86 -24.32 -10.42 -8.61
CA LYS A 86 -23.03 -9.76 -8.60
C LYS A 86 -22.07 -10.52 -7.69
N VAL A 87 -20.87 -10.75 -8.18
CA VAL A 87 -19.74 -11.25 -7.39
C VAL A 87 -18.82 -10.08 -7.06
N TYR A 88 -18.58 -9.85 -5.80
CA TYR A 88 -17.64 -8.83 -5.33
C TYR A 88 -16.28 -9.51 -5.11
N VAL A 89 -15.29 -9.08 -5.88
CA VAL A 89 -13.92 -9.59 -5.77
C VAL A 89 -13.03 -8.47 -5.26
N SER A 90 -12.30 -8.75 -4.19
CA SER A 90 -11.24 -7.89 -3.68
C SER A 90 -9.89 -8.38 -4.20
N PHE A 91 -9.02 -7.48 -4.59
CA PHE A 91 -7.67 -7.78 -5.06
C PHE A 91 -6.76 -6.59 -4.85
N THR A 92 -5.46 -6.83 -4.87
CA THR A 92 -4.46 -5.78 -4.82
C THR A 92 -3.86 -5.60 -6.22
N LEU A 93 -3.73 -4.36 -6.66
CA LEU A 93 -2.93 -4.01 -7.83
C LEU A 93 -1.53 -3.62 -7.39
N SER A 94 -0.53 -4.22 -8.01
CA SER A 94 0.87 -3.83 -7.80
C SER A 94 1.16 -2.45 -8.38
N ALA A 95 2.31 -1.87 -8.06
CA ALA A 95 2.79 -0.64 -8.66
C ALA A 95 3.00 -0.74 -10.20
N GLN A 96 3.01 -1.95 -10.75
CA GLN A 96 3.07 -2.21 -12.20
C GLN A 96 1.68 -2.49 -12.81
N GLY A 97 0.60 -2.33 -12.04
CA GLY A 97 -0.77 -2.58 -12.49
C GLY A 97 -1.15 -4.07 -12.59
N LYS A 98 -0.35 -4.99 -12.04
CA LYS A 98 -0.65 -6.42 -12.05
C LYS A 98 -1.52 -6.80 -10.86
N VAL A 99 -2.47 -7.70 -11.10
CA VAL A 99 -3.34 -8.26 -10.05
C VAL A 99 -2.55 -9.14 -9.09
N GLN A 100 -2.79 -8.98 -7.81
CA GLN A 100 -2.27 -9.78 -6.70
C GLN A 100 -3.38 -10.03 -5.68
N ASP A 101 -3.27 -11.10 -4.89
CA ASP A 101 -4.11 -11.38 -3.72
C ASP A 101 -5.64 -11.32 -3.99
N ALA A 102 -6.08 -11.81 -5.15
CA ALA A 102 -7.50 -11.78 -5.49
C ALA A 102 -8.29 -12.84 -4.70
N HIS A 103 -9.40 -12.41 -4.10
CA HIS A 103 -10.34 -13.28 -3.38
C HIS A 103 -11.78 -12.77 -3.49
N VAL A 104 -12.73 -13.68 -3.40
CA VAL A 104 -14.15 -13.33 -3.40
C VAL A 104 -14.57 -12.88 -2.01
N MET A 105 -15.15 -11.69 -1.94
CA MET A 105 -15.78 -11.17 -0.71
C MET A 105 -17.21 -11.68 -0.55
N SER A 106 -17.99 -11.68 -1.63
CA SER A 106 -19.36 -12.17 -1.65
C SER A 106 -19.80 -12.50 -3.07
N GLY A 107 -20.72 -13.44 -3.21
CA GLY A 107 -21.27 -13.82 -4.49
C GLY A 107 -22.29 -14.96 -4.36
N PRO A 108 -23.10 -15.20 -5.40
CA PRO A 108 -24.17 -16.19 -5.38
C PRO A 108 -23.69 -17.65 -5.45
N GLY A 109 -22.39 -17.90 -5.64
CA GLY A 109 -21.85 -19.24 -5.80
C GLY A 109 -22.19 -19.88 -7.14
N ASN A 110 -22.43 -21.20 -7.14
CA ASN A 110 -22.80 -21.99 -8.32
C ASN A 110 -21.79 -21.89 -9.50
N GLY A 111 -20.49 -21.72 -9.19
CA GLY A 111 -19.42 -21.54 -10.18
C GLY A 111 -19.18 -20.07 -10.59
N LEU A 112 -20.08 -19.14 -10.23
CA LEU A 112 -19.93 -17.73 -10.58
C LEU A 112 -18.78 -17.06 -9.85
N ASN A 113 -18.51 -17.47 -8.61
CA ASN A 113 -17.42 -16.95 -7.80
C ASN A 113 -16.06 -17.32 -8.40
N GLU A 114 -15.91 -18.56 -8.81
CA GLU A 114 -14.70 -19.12 -9.43
C GLU A 114 -14.46 -18.47 -10.80
N GLU A 115 -15.51 -18.26 -11.57
CA GLU A 115 -15.39 -17.56 -12.87
C GLU A 115 -14.99 -16.10 -12.69
N ALA A 116 -15.55 -15.41 -11.68
CA ALA A 116 -15.16 -14.05 -11.36
C ALA A 116 -13.66 -13.96 -10.98
N LEU A 117 -13.15 -14.88 -10.17
CA LEU A 117 -11.73 -14.97 -9.85
C LEU A 117 -10.88 -15.21 -11.11
N ARG A 118 -11.30 -16.16 -11.97
CA ARG A 118 -10.60 -16.43 -13.23
C ARG A 118 -10.50 -15.17 -14.09
N LEU A 119 -11.60 -14.42 -14.22
CA LEU A 119 -11.63 -13.17 -14.97
C LEU A 119 -10.61 -12.15 -14.42
N ILE A 120 -10.60 -11.97 -13.09
CA ILE A 120 -9.67 -11.03 -12.43
C ILE A 120 -8.21 -11.45 -12.69
N TRP A 121 -7.87 -12.73 -12.55
CA TRP A 121 -6.51 -13.22 -12.77
C TRP A 121 -6.05 -13.17 -14.24
N THR A 122 -6.99 -13.17 -15.18
CA THR A 122 -6.68 -13.12 -16.62
C THR A 122 -6.72 -11.70 -17.20
N MET A 123 -6.97 -10.69 -16.37
CA MET A 123 -6.97 -9.30 -16.82
C MET A 123 -5.58 -8.83 -17.28
N PRO A 124 -5.53 -8.01 -18.31
CA PRO A 124 -4.30 -7.32 -18.68
C PRO A 124 -3.88 -6.37 -17.55
N PRO A 125 -2.60 -5.96 -17.50
CA PRO A 125 -2.14 -4.98 -16.54
C PRO A 125 -2.95 -3.68 -16.61
N TRP A 126 -3.25 -3.09 -15.44
CA TRP A 126 -3.95 -1.85 -15.28
C TRP A 126 -2.98 -0.66 -15.27
N GLU A 127 -3.47 0.53 -15.48
CA GLU A 127 -2.75 1.74 -15.09
C GLU A 127 -2.68 1.79 -13.56
N PRO A 128 -1.46 1.84 -12.98
CA PRO A 128 -1.31 1.79 -11.53
C PRO A 128 -1.84 3.05 -10.85
N GLY A 129 -2.32 2.90 -9.63
CA GLY A 129 -2.61 4.05 -8.77
C GLY A 129 -1.34 4.80 -8.41
N ARG A 130 -1.47 6.09 -8.11
CA ARG A 130 -0.34 6.94 -7.72
C ARG A 130 -0.61 7.66 -6.41
N ALA A 131 0.44 7.79 -5.62
CA ALA A 131 0.50 8.64 -4.44
C ALA A 131 1.82 9.41 -4.46
N ASN A 132 1.78 10.71 -4.19
CA ASN A 132 2.96 11.61 -4.30
C ASN A 132 3.67 11.47 -5.67
N GLY A 133 2.91 11.30 -6.74
CA GLY A 133 3.43 11.13 -8.10
C GLY A 133 4.07 9.76 -8.41
N GLN A 134 4.23 8.88 -7.41
CA GLN A 134 4.83 7.56 -7.56
C GLN A 134 3.77 6.46 -7.69
N PRO A 135 4.00 5.42 -8.52
CA PRO A 135 3.09 4.28 -8.59
C PRO A 135 3.13 3.49 -7.29
N VAL A 136 1.94 3.14 -6.78
CA VAL A 136 1.77 2.46 -5.49
C VAL A 136 0.89 1.22 -5.62
N ARG A 137 0.99 0.33 -4.63
CA ARG A 137 0.09 -0.82 -4.50
C ARG A 137 -1.27 -0.33 -4.00
N VAL A 138 -2.35 -0.79 -4.62
CA VAL A 138 -3.71 -0.34 -4.29
C VAL A 138 -4.64 -1.52 -4.09
N ALA A 139 -5.37 -1.53 -2.97
CA ALA A 139 -6.48 -2.45 -2.76
C ALA A 139 -7.71 -2.00 -3.56
N CYS A 140 -8.26 -2.90 -4.34
CA CYS A 140 -9.42 -2.67 -5.18
C CYS A 140 -10.52 -3.68 -4.90
N THR A 141 -11.77 -3.27 -5.06
CA THR A 141 -12.92 -4.18 -5.03
C THR A 141 -13.78 -3.91 -6.26
N LEU A 142 -14.07 -4.96 -7.03
CA LEU A 142 -14.88 -4.86 -8.23
C LEU A 142 -16.12 -5.73 -8.15
N PRO A 143 -17.31 -5.21 -8.48
CA PRO A 143 -18.51 -5.99 -8.74
C PRO A 143 -18.50 -6.51 -10.18
N ILE A 144 -18.57 -7.84 -10.36
CA ILE A 144 -18.75 -8.48 -11.65
C ILE A 144 -20.20 -8.99 -11.72
N ALA A 145 -20.98 -8.42 -12.64
CA ALA A 145 -22.38 -8.78 -12.81
C ALA A 145 -22.53 -9.96 -13.76
N PHE A 146 -23.21 -10.99 -13.32
CA PHE A 146 -23.60 -12.15 -14.09
C PHE A 146 -25.11 -12.14 -14.35
N ASN A 147 -25.49 -12.08 -15.62
CA ASN A 147 -26.89 -12.12 -16.03
C ASN A 147 -27.09 -13.40 -16.85
N SER A 148 -27.97 -14.27 -16.41
CA SER A 148 -28.25 -15.54 -17.08
C SER A 148 -29.01 -15.42 -18.40
N GLY A 149 -29.13 -14.22 -18.97
CA GLY A 149 -29.82 -13.91 -20.23
C GLY A 149 -31.17 -14.63 -20.39
N ARG A 150 -32.20 -13.89 -20.76
CA ARG A 150 -33.40 -14.54 -21.27
C ARG A 150 -33.20 -14.98 -22.70
#